data_4de25cac9a01a309698e32aef9464249
#
_entry.id   4de25cac9a01a309698e32aef9464249
#
_cell.length_a   1.000
_cell.length_b   1.000
_cell.length_c   1.000
_cell.angle_alpha   90.00
_cell.angle_beta   90.00
_cell.angle_gamma   90.00
#
_symmetry.space_group_name_H-M   'P 1'
#
loop_
_entity.id
_entity.type
_entity.pdbx_description
1 polymer ?
#
loop_
_entity_poly.entity_id
_entity_poly.type
_entity_poly.pdbx_seq_one_letter_code
_entity_poly.pdbx_strand_id
1 'polypeptide(L)'
;MATDLLQARASKTAELYADPHNPHLYLNRARLYEQLGFPDLAAADAYRALSLLESVVDPDGCEFHARKVDTAVIGKENGRDNGDEDEEDEDEDEEEGIPVTQEEYDAIIGEVYVVLVRSLVRCGCYRDAFEFGMRGIGLLCELGAEKNEDSVTVLNEQFDSIKKIYQSRTGTRGDIELDAIDPAVLPAQGFARRILYPWNEHEPDRRAPEELVLLNERLKDVAPKCEVRAVALPALHGDTPDEDEVSVQLGLFAKEDIAPDEIILRETSLLTATNRLHDDLCDACNAPLPDLSAENPPVGCEGGCADTIFCSQACHDTAQKVYHGAICGLDGLESIGKDIPDPKDKADYLYLLLLGRALAMSATQDVHALDLPEVKYIWGDFHEFDLTSSSTSTKDESATLPFSFHLNILQPTRILEEMELNPYTTLPLYDTWILNTLYAKFRGTASGRLSTWDGGPELCAVHPLWCLANHSCDPNVRWEWGGEITFRARNNEETAVWSRTLDDGRIEMKDPKAGGIRRDEEILNHYCDIGLGVRERREWACGALGGEL
;
A
#
# COMPACT_ATOMS: atom_id res chain seq x y z
N MET A 1 -15.88 26.25 3.07
CA MET A 1 -15.70 25.25 4.17
C MET A 1 -14.68 24.20 3.76
N ALA A 2 -14.92 23.34 2.75
CA ALA A 2 -13.91 22.31 2.38
C ALA A 2 -12.61 22.91 1.83
N THR A 3 -12.68 23.96 0.99
CA THR A 3 -11.50 24.69 0.50
C THR A 3 -10.67 25.29 1.65
N ASP A 4 -11.32 25.83 2.67
CA ASP A 4 -10.64 26.41 3.84
C ASP A 4 -9.93 25.32 4.64
N LEU A 5 -10.54 24.12 4.76
CA LEU A 5 -9.93 22.96 5.42
C LEU A 5 -8.71 22.46 4.66
N LEU A 6 -8.77 22.40 3.32
CA LEU A 6 -7.62 22.01 2.50
C LEU A 6 -6.46 23.01 2.62
N GLN A 7 -6.77 24.32 2.65
CA GLN A 7 -5.78 25.35 2.87
C GLN A 7 -5.17 25.26 4.28
N ALA A 8 -5.99 25.04 5.31
CA ALA A 8 -5.53 24.84 6.67
C ALA A 8 -4.64 23.59 6.80
N ARG A 9 -5.02 22.47 6.13
CA ARG A 9 -4.21 21.26 6.07
C ARG A 9 -2.85 21.52 5.41
N ALA A 10 -2.83 22.26 4.28
CA ALA A 10 -1.58 22.60 3.59
C ALA A 10 -0.66 23.45 4.49
N SER A 11 -1.20 24.46 5.19
CA SER A 11 -0.43 25.25 6.16
C SER A 11 0.15 24.40 7.28
N LYS A 12 -0.68 23.53 7.90
CA LYS A 12 -0.21 22.65 8.98
C LYS A 12 0.80 21.61 8.51
N THR A 13 0.71 21.15 7.26
CA THR A 13 1.70 20.26 6.69
C THR A 13 3.05 20.97 6.49
N ALA A 14 3.04 22.22 6.02
CA ALA A 14 4.28 23.00 5.87
C ALA A 14 4.95 23.28 7.24
N GLU A 15 4.14 23.61 8.26
CA GLU A 15 4.63 23.78 9.63
C GLU A 15 5.23 22.48 10.18
N LEU A 16 4.56 21.35 9.94
CA LEU A 16 5.01 20.02 10.37
C LEU A 16 6.30 19.57 9.68
N TYR A 17 6.46 19.88 8.39
CA TYR A 17 7.70 19.56 7.67
C TYR A 17 8.89 20.41 8.17
N ALA A 18 8.63 21.59 8.73
CA ALA A 18 9.65 22.44 9.33
C ALA A 18 9.98 22.05 10.79
N ASP A 19 9.04 21.40 11.49
CA ASP A 19 9.22 20.95 12.88
C ASP A 19 8.59 19.54 13.05
N PRO A 20 9.25 18.50 12.52
CA PRO A 20 8.65 17.17 12.38
C PRO A 20 8.53 16.38 13.69
N HIS A 21 9.18 16.80 14.76
CA HIS A 21 9.11 16.16 16.08
C HIS A 21 8.10 16.83 17.02
N ASN A 22 7.25 17.73 16.52
CA ASN A 22 6.27 18.45 17.32
C ASN A 22 4.91 17.71 17.37
N PRO A 23 4.54 17.09 18.51
CA PRO A 23 3.31 16.32 18.62
C PRO A 23 2.04 17.15 18.45
N HIS A 24 2.08 18.46 18.79
CA HIS A 24 0.94 19.36 18.58
C HIS A 24 0.60 19.55 17.12
N LEU A 25 1.60 19.59 16.23
CA LEU A 25 1.38 19.78 14.81
C LEU A 25 0.71 18.54 14.20
N TYR A 26 1.13 17.34 14.59
CA TYR A 26 0.45 16.10 14.22
C TYR A 26 -1.00 16.08 14.68
N LEU A 27 -1.26 16.37 15.97
CA LEU A 27 -2.60 16.39 16.50
C LEU A 27 -3.49 17.42 15.78
N ASN A 28 -2.96 18.60 15.47
CA ASN A 28 -3.70 19.62 14.73
C ASN A 28 -4.01 19.16 13.30
N ARG A 29 -3.06 18.52 12.61
CA ARG A 29 -3.29 17.97 11.26
C ARG A 29 -4.26 16.79 11.30
N ALA A 30 -4.18 15.91 12.30
CA ALA A 30 -5.12 14.81 12.49
C ALA A 30 -6.58 15.30 12.60
N ARG A 31 -6.83 16.37 13.35
CA ARG A 31 -8.16 16.99 13.45
C ARG A 31 -8.68 17.50 12.11
N LEU A 32 -7.80 18.05 11.27
CA LEU A 32 -8.16 18.49 9.92
C LEU A 32 -8.48 17.29 9.02
N TYR A 33 -7.72 16.20 9.13
CA TYR A 33 -8.02 14.97 8.41
C TYR A 33 -9.37 14.35 8.83
N GLU A 34 -9.72 14.36 10.12
CA GLU A 34 -11.05 13.92 10.57
C GLU A 34 -12.17 14.78 9.94
N GLN A 35 -12.01 16.10 9.88
CA GLN A 35 -12.98 17.02 9.28
C GLN A 35 -13.09 16.86 7.75
N LEU A 36 -12.00 16.50 7.08
CA LEU A 36 -11.95 16.20 5.66
C LEU A 36 -12.48 14.79 5.32
N GLY A 37 -12.74 13.94 6.34
CA GLY A 37 -13.22 12.58 6.16
C GLY A 37 -12.13 11.56 5.80
N PHE A 38 -10.90 11.78 6.27
CA PHE A 38 -9.75 10.88 6.17
C PHE A 38 -9.36 10.33 7.55
N PRO A 39 -10.15 9.42 8.14
CA PRO A 39 -9.85 8.88 9.47
C PRO A 39 -8.58 8.02 9.50
N ASP A 40 -8.20 7.41 8.39
CA ASP A 40 -6.95 6.68 8.21
C ASP A 40 -5.72 7.58 8.39
N LEU A 41 -5.70 8.75 7.74
CA LEU A 41 -4.63 9.73 7.90
C LEU A 41 -4.65 10.37 9.30
N ALA A 42 -5.84 10.58 9.86
CA ALA A 42 -5.98 11.10 11.21
C ALA A 42 -5.44 10.11 12.26
N ALA A 43 -5.70 8.81 12.08
CA ALA A 43 -5.16 7.77 12.96
C ALA A 43 -3.63 7.71 12.89
N ALA A 44 -3.05 7.83 11.68
CA ALA A 44 -1.60 7.83 11.49
C ALA A 44 -0.91 9.03 12.17
N ASP A 45 -1.46 10.23 12.00
CA ASP A 45 -0.92 11.42 12.67
C ASP A 45 -1.08 11.35 14.19
N ALA A 46 -2.24 10.90 14.68
CA ALA A 46 -2.46 10.71 16.10
C ALA A 46 -1.50 9.68 16.71
N TYR A 47 -1.19 8.61 15.97
CA TYR A 47 -0.22 7.60 16.40
C TYR A 47 1.21 8.17 16.43
N ARG A 48 1.64 8.95 15.44
CA ARG A 48 2.95 9.63 15.46
C ARG A 48 3.05 10.61 16.64
N ALA A 49 1.97 11.37 16.91
CA ALA A 49 1.92 12.22 18.10
C ALA A 49 2.05 11.40 19.39
N LEU A 50 1.38 10.25 19.46
CA LEU A 50 1.45 9.35 20.62
C LEU A 50 2.88 8.82 20.83
N SER A 51 3.53 8.34 19.77
CA SER A 51 4.91 7.83 19.84
C SER A 51 5.90 8.89 20.35
N LEU A 52 5.78 10.14 19.87
CA LEU A 52 6.61 11.26 20.37
C LEU A 52 6.34 11.57 21.84
N LEU A 53 5.09 11.52 22.27
CA LEU A 53 4.72 11.77 23.68
C LEU A 53 5.19 10.64 24.60
N GLU A 54 5.08 9.40 24.16
CA GLU A 54 5.48 8.23 24.96
C GLU A 54 6.98 8.17 25.19
N SER A 55 7.79 8.76 24.30
CA SER A 55 9.25 8.85 24.50
C SER A 55 9.64 9.61 25.78
N VAL A 56 8.77 10.51 26.26
CA VAL A 56 9.00 11.26 27.51
C VAL A 56 8.86 10.38 28.75
N VAL A 57 7.91 9.43 28.72
CA VAL A 57 7.51 8.64 29.90
C VAL A 57 8.17 7.28 29.92
N ASP A 58 8.35 6.67 28.76
CA ASP A 58 8.97 5.36 28.57
C ASP A 58 9.97 5.37 27.41
N PRO A 59 11.17 5.92 27.61
CA PRO A 59 12.20 5.96 26.58
C PRO A 59 12.59 4.58 26.05
N ASP A 60 12.49 3.53 26.89
CA ASP A 60 12.83 2.16 26.51
C ASP A 60 11.73 1.46 25.72
N GLY A 61 10.49 1.92 25.86
CA GLY A 61 9.31 1.41 25.16
C GLY A 61 9.00 2.10 23.84
N CYS A 62 9.70 3.21 23.53
CA CYS A 62 9.40 4.06 22.38
C CYS A 62 9.90 3.50 21.05
N GLU A 63 9.30 3.94 19.95
CA GLU A 63 9.76 3.70 18.60
C GLU A 63 11.21 4.17 18.42
N PHE A 64 11.92 3.49 17.54
CA PHE A 64 13.36 3.62 17.36
C PHE A 64 13.85 5.08 17.21
N HIS A 65 13.13 5.92 16.46
CA HIS A 65 13.55 7.32 16.25
C HIS A 65 13.29 8.23 17.45
N ALA A 66 12.24 7.99 18.21
CA ALA A 66 12.02 8.68 19.46
C ALA A 66 13.17 8.43 20.44
N ARG A 67 13.65 7.18 20.54
CA ARG A 67 14.83 6.84 21.34
C ARG A 67 16.12 7.52 20.87
N LYS A 68 16.37 7.61 19.56
CA LYS A 68 17.58 8.27 19.03
C LYS A 68 17.65 9.75 19.43
N VAL A 69 16.51 10.44 19.37
CA VAL A 69 16.41 11.83 19.80
C VAL A 69 16.72 11.98 21.29
N ASP A 70 16.13 11.12 22.14
CA ASP A 70 16.32 11.17 23.60
C ASP A 70 17.75 10.78 24.02
N THR A 71 18.36 9.79 23.37
CA THR A 71 19.74 9.36 23.71
C THR A 71 20.78 10.42 23.34
N ALA A 72 20.57 11.16 22.26
CA ALA A 72 21.45 12.27 21.89
C ALA A 72 21.43 13.38 22.95
N VAL A 73 20.25 13.67 23.54
CA VAL A 73 20.11 14.65 24.63
C VAL A 73 20.72 14.16 25.93
N ILE A 74 20.48 12.91 26.33
CA ILE A 74 20.99 12.32 27.57
C ILE A 74 22.50 12.11 27.49
N GLY A 75 23.04 11.76 26.34
CA GLY A 75 24.50 11.59 26.14
C GLY A 75 25.30 12.87 26.39
N LYS A 76 24.73 14.07 26.13
CA LYS A 76 25.41 15.36 26.39
C LYS A 76 25.38 15.79 27.85
N GLU A 77 24.37 15.41 28.63
CA GLU A 77 24.31 15.71 30.06
C GLU A 77 25.32 14.87 30.88
N ASN A 78 25.63 13.65 30.44
CA ASN A 78 26.53 12.74 31.13
C ASN A 78 28.01 12.83 30.64
N GLY A 79 28.28 13.56 29.57
CA GLY A 79 29.60 13.65 28.92
C GLY A 79 30.54 14.74 29.44
N ARG A 80 30.27 15.37 30.61
CA ARG A 80 31.22 16.28 31.27
C ARG A 80 32.02 15.57 32.35
N ASP A 81 32.91 14.70 31.99
CA ASP A 81 34.18 14.47 32.64
C ASP A 81 34.90 13.26 32.02
N ASN A 82 35.81 13.54 31.12
CA ASN A 82 37.13 12.87 30.99
C ASN A 82 37.75 13.30 29.65
N GLY A 83 38.78 14.13 29.76
CA GLY A 83 39.57 14.50 28.62
C GLY A 83 40.39 13.32 28.12
N ASP A 84 40.41 13.16 26.83
CA ASP A 84 41.59 12.79 26.04
C ASP A 84 41.36 13.17 24.58
N GLU A 85 42.38 13.73 24.00
CA GLU A 85 42.44 14.42 22.72
C GLU A 85 42.42 13.47 21.54
N ASP A 86 41.99 14.00 20.37
CA ASP A 86 42.25 13.55 19.01
C ASP A 86 41.38 12.40 18.44
N GLU A 87 40.24 12.83 17.89
CA GLU A 87 39.79 12.39 16.56
C GLU A 87 38.77 13.41 16.08
N GLU A 88 39.13 14.18 15.04
CA GLU A 88 38.25 15.07 14.31
C GLU A 88 37.31 14.20 13.45
N ASP A 89 36.24 13.64 14.06
CA ASP A 89 35.07 13.19 13.33
C ASP A 89 34.27 14.45 12.96
N GLU A 90 34.19 14.74 11.67
CA GLU A 90 33.24 15.70 11.10
C GLU A 90 31.81 15.18 11.40
N ASP A 91 31.32 15.48 12.62
CA ASP A 91 29.93 15.31 12.98
C ASP A 91 29.11 16.18 12.02
N GLU A 92 28.46 15.59 11.03
CA GLU A 92 27.38 16.20 10.31
C GLU A 92 26.39 16.73 11.37
N ASP A 93 26.13 18.05 11.36
CA ASP A 93 25.19 18.73 12.26
C ASP A 93 23.79 18.09 12.10
N GLU A 94 23.52 16.98 12.81
CA GLU A 94 22.15 16.51 13.01
C GLU A 94 21.42 17.62 13.78
N GLU A 95 20.45 18.27 13.14
CA GLU A 95 19.58 19.26 13.80
C GLU A 95 18.90 18.56 14.99
N GLU A 96 19.39 18.83 16.18
CA GLU A 96 18.86 18.30 17.44
C GLU A 96 17.42 18.80 17.60
N GLY A 97 16.45 17.92 17.42
CA GLY A 97 15.06 18.20 17.74
C GLY A 97 14.91 18.56 19.23
N ILE A 98 14.09 19.55 19.55
CA ILE A 98 13.77 19.91 20.93
C ILE A 98 12.94 18.77 21.52
N PRO A 99 13.38 18.11 22.60
CA PRO A 99 12.65 17.01 23.19
C PRO A 99 11.28 17.45 23.70
N VAL A 100 10.28 16.57 23.58
CA VAL A 100 8.95 16.79 24.14
C VAL A 100 9.04 16.88 25.67
N THR A 101 8.39 17.88 26.25
CA THR A 101 8.40 18.10 27.70
C THR A 101 7.26 17.37 28.40
N GLN A 102 7.40 17.10 29.71
CA GLN A 102 6.32 16.54 30.52
C GLN A 102 5.08 17.43 30.53
N GLU A 103 5.24 18.76 30.45
CA GLU A 103 4.12 19.70 30.38
C GLU A 103 3.33 19.54 29.08
N GLU A 104 4.02 19.37 27.94
CA GLU A 104 3.41 19.10 26.65
C GLU A 104 2.70 17.75 26.64
N TYR A 105 3.33 16.71 27.18
CA TYR A 105 2.72 15.41 27.37
C TYR A 105 1.39 15.52 28.13
N ASP A 106 1.41 16.10 29.34
CA ASP A 106 0.25 16.25 30.19
C ASP A 106 -0.88 17.07 29.55
N ALA A 107 -0.51 18.01 28.67
CA ALA A 107 -1.46 18.91 28.02
C ALA A 107 -2.28 18.24 26.92
N ILE A 108 -1.71 17.28 26.16
CA ILE A 108 -2.37 16.80 24.94
C ILE A 108 -2.58 15.29 24.88
N ILE A 109 -1.96 14.48 25.77
CA ILE A 109 -2.02 13.02 25.70
C ILE A 109 -3.46 12.49 25.66
N GLY A 110 -4.36 13.06 26.45
CA GLY A 110 -5.77 12.66 26.48
C GLY A 110 -6.47 12.87 25.14
N GLU A 111 -6.18 13.98 24.48
CA GLU A 111 -6.79 14.28 23.19
C GLU A 111 -6.19 13.44 22.07
N VAL A 112 -4.91 13.12 22.13
CA VAL A 112 -4.24 12.22 21.17
C VAL A 112 -4.91 10.84 21.20
N TYR A 113 -5.15 10.25 22.40
CA TYR A 113 -5.90 9.00 22.52
C TYR A 113 -7.32 9.11 21.96
N VAL A 114 -8.02 10.20 22.22
CA VAL A 114 -9.37 10.44 21.70
C VAL A 114 -9.39 10.45 20.18
N VAL A 115 -8.48 11.19 19.54
CA VAL A 115 -8.41 11.26 18.07
C VAL A 115 -8.02 9.92 17.47
N LEU A 116 -7.03 9.23 18.05
CA LEU A 116 -6.58 7.91 17.57
C LEU A 116 -7.71 6.89 17.63
N VAL A 117 -8.33 6.71 18.80
CA VAL A 117 -9.39 5.70 19.01
C VAL A 117 -10.59 5.99 18.13
N ARG A 118 -11.06 7.25 18.08
CA ARG A 118 -12.20 7.65 17.25
C ARG A 118 -11.92 7.41 15.77
N SER A 119 -10.72 7.70 15.31
CA SER A 119 -10.30 7.50 13.92
C SER A 119 -10.23 6.01 13.56
N LEU A 120 -9.67 5.17 14.43
CA LEU A 120 -9.65 3.71 14.24
C LEU A 120 -11.07 3.11 14.23
N VAL A 121 -11.96 3.57 15.11
CA VAL A 121 -13.39 3.17 15.08
C VAL A 121 -14.03 3.53 13.75
N ARG A 122 -13.75 4.73 13.22
CA ARG A 122 -14.29 5.18 11.93
C ARG A 122 -13.72 4.40 10.74
N CYS A 123 -12.48 3.93 10.82
CA CYS A 123 -11.90 3.00 9.85
C CYS A 123 -12.45 1.57 9.98
N GLY A 124 -13.07 1.21 11.10
CA GLY A 124 -13.52 -0.16 11.38
C GLY A 124 -12.44 -1.07 12.00
N CYS A 125 -11.30 -0.52 12.42
CA CYS A 125 -10.21 -1.21 13.13
C CYS A 125 -10.55 -1.32 14.62
N TYR A 126 -11.59 -2.10 14.95
CA TYR A 126 -12.18 -2.12 16.29
C TYR A 126 -11.29 -2.79 17.34
N ARG A 127 -10.42 -3.73 16.94
CA ARG A 127 -9.46 -4.37 17.86
C ARG A 127 -8.47 -3.34 18.38
N ASP A 128 -7.78 -2.65 17.47
CA ASP A 128 -6.77 -1.65 17.84
C ASP A 128 -7.43 -0.47 18.59
N ALA A 129 -8.62 -0.05 18.13
CA ALA A 129 -9.39 0.99 18.84
C ALA A 129 -9.73 0.60 20.29
N PHE A 130 -10.06 -0.68 20.52
CA PHE A 130 -10.32 -1.20 21.87
C PHE A 130 -9.07 -1.19 22.74
N GLU A 131 -7.96 -1.70 22.21
CA GLU A 131 -6.68 -1.79 22.93
C GLU A 131 -6.14 -0.40 23.30
N PHE A 132 -6.07 0.53 22.33
CA PHE A 132 -5.69 1.92 22.60
C PHE A 132 -6.67 2.64 23.53
N GLY A 133 -7.98 2.38 23.41
CA GLY A 133 -8.99 2.97 24.28
C GLY A 133 -8.84 2.53 25.74
N MET A 134 -8.64 1.24 25.99
CA MET A 134 -8.40 0.70 27.33
C MET A 134 -7.11 1.26 27.95
N ARG A 135 -6.02 1.30 27.16
CA ARG A 135 -4.75 1.88 27.59
C ARG A 135 -4.91 3.38 27.92
N GLY A 136 -5.59 4.12 27.04
CA GLY A 136 -5.83 5.55 27.23
C GLY A 136 -6.64 5.86 28.49
N ILE A 137 -7.74 5.13 28.75
CA ILE A 137 -8.53 5.33 29.97
C ILE A 137 -7.71 5.01 31.22
N GLY A 138 -6.95 3.89 31.21
CA GLY A 138 -6.08 3.53 32.33
C GLY A 138 -5.12 4.66 32.67
N LEU A 139 -4.39 5.15 31.68
CA LEU A 139 -3.44 6.25 31.83
C LEU A 139 -4.08 7.55 32.32
N LEU A 140 -5.22 7.96 31.72
CA LEU A 140 -5.88 9.21 32.08
C LEU A 140 -6.47 9.17 33.51
N CYS A 141 -6.87 7.99 33.99
CA CYS A 141 -7.26 7.80 35.37
C CYS A 141 -6.07 7.96 36.33
N GLU A 142 -4.90 7.43 35.98
CA GLU A 142 -3.66 7.58 36.76
C GLU A 142 -3.17 9.04 36.81
N LEU A 143 -3.26 9.77 35.71
CA LEU A 143 -2.91 11.20 35.61
C LEU A 143 -3.93 12.13 36.30
N GLY A 144 -5.06 11.59 36.76
CA GLY A 144 -6.12 12.32 37.46
C GLY A 144 -7.42 12.44 36.67
N ALA A 145 -8.40 11.62 37.04
CA ALA A 145 -9.68 11.47 36.35
C ALA A 145 -10.44 12.82 36.20
N GLU A 146 -10.40 13.68 37.23
CA GLU A 146 -11.12 14.97 37.21
C GLU A 146 -10.56 15.94 36.14
N LYS A 147 -9.23 15.92 35.90
CA LYS A 147 -8.56 16.75 34.90
C LYS A 147 -8.86 16.27 33.48
N ASN A 148 -9.12 14.99 33.30
CA ASN A 148 -9.25 14.31 32.02
C ASN A 148 -10.70 13.81 31.74
N GLU A 149 -11.70 14.30 32.49
CA GLU A 149 -13.10 13.82 32.43
C GLU A 149 -13.68 13.89 31.01
N ASP A 150 -13.42 14.94 30.27
CA ASP A 150 -13.90 15.11 28.88
C ASP A 150 -13.33 14.02 27.96
N SER A 151 -12.03 13.76 28.01
CA SER A 151 -11.36 12.75 27.19
C SER A 151 -11.84 11.33 27.53
N VAL A 152 -11.95 11.01 28.81
CA VAL A 152 -12.49 9.73 29.30
C VAL A 152 -13.93 9.53 28.86
N THR A 153 -14.74 10.56 28.90
CA THR A 153 -16.13 10.51 28.42
C THR A 153 -16.22 10.18 26.94
N VAL A 154 -15.43 10.87 26.09
CA VAL A 154 -15.41 10.61 24.64
C VAL A 154 -14.89 9.21 24.32
N LEU A 155 -13.87 8.72 25.03
CA LEU A 155 -13.38 7.35 24.86
C LEU A 155 -14.46 6.31 25.21
N ASN A 156 -15.21 6.53 26.31
CA ASN A 156 -16.33 5.67 26.67
C ASN A 156 -17.44 5.63 25.60
N GLU A 157 -17.72 6.77 24.94
CA GLU A 157 -18.66 6.80 23.81
C GLU A 157 -18.18 5.92 22.64
N GLN A 158 -16.87 5.83 22.39
CA GLN A 158 -16.33 4.93 21.34
C GLN A 158 -16.53 3.47 21.70
N PHE A 159 -16.42 3.11 22.98
CA PHE A 159 -16.68 1.73 23.43
C PHE A 159 -18.12 1.27 23.20
N ASP A 160 -19.09 2.17 23.18
CA ASP A 160 -20.47 1.81 22.83
C ASP A 160 -20.59 1.27 21.39
N SER A 161 -19.78 1.82 20.48
CA SER A 161 -19.69 1.34 19.10
C SER A 161 -18.99 -0.02 19.02
N ILE A 162 -17.90 -0.19 19.76
CA ILE A 162 -17.13 -1.44 19.84
C ILE A 162 -17.98 -2.57 20.43
N LYS A 163 -18.70 -2.29 21.53
CA LYS A 163 -19.64 -3.25 22.15
C LYS A 163 -20.70 -3.74 21.17
N LYS A 164 -21.28 -2.86 20.34
CA LYS A 164 -22.26 -3.23 19.32
C LYS A 164 -21.69 -4.20 18.27
N ILE A 165 -20.45 -3.95 17.82
CA ILE A 165 -19.76 -4.86 16.88
C ILE A 165 -19.47 -6.21 17.53
N TYR A 166 -18.98 -6.22 18.77
CA TYR A 166 -18.74 -7.46 19.52
C TYR A 166 -20.03 -8.28 19.70
N GLN A 167 -21.13 -7.62 20.08
CA GLN A 167 -22.46 -8.25 20.21
C GLN A 167 -22.94 -8.85 18.89
N SER A 168 -22.77 -8.12 17.80
CA SER A 168 -23.13 -8.58 16.45
C SER A 168 -22.38 -9.85 16.06
N ARG A 169 -21.11 -9.96 16.42
CA ARG A 169 -20.26 -11.11 16.08
C ARG A 169 -20.47 -12.32 16.99
N THR A 170 -20.69 -12.09 18.28
CA THR A 170 -20.85 -13.17 19.26
C THR A 170 -22.30 -13.63 19.43
N GLY A 171 -23.26 -12.82 18.98
CA GLY A 171 -24.68 -13.04 19.27
C GLY A 171 -25.07 -12.75 20.74
N THR A 172 -24.17 -12.18 21.54
CA THR A 172 -24.40 -11.83 22.95
C THR A 172 -25.45 -10.73 23.05
N ARG A 173 -26.36 -10.85 24.01
CA ARG A 173 -27.43 -9.87 24.25
C ARG A 173 -27.27 -9.25 25.63
N GLY A 174 -27.64 -7.98 25.77
CA GLY A 174 -27.56 -7.21 27.01
C GLY A 174 -26.28 -6.37 27.08
N ASP A 175 -26.10 -5.64 28.17
CA ASP A 175 -24.90 -4.85 28.39
C ASP A 175 -23.69 -5.76 28.65
N ILE A 176 -22.54 -5.36 28.14
CA ILE A 176 -21.28 -6.11 28.25
C ILE A 176 -20.26 -5.22 28.95
N GLU A 177 -19.70 -5.75 30.04
CA GLU A 177 -18.56 -5.10 30.70
C GLU A 177 -17.33 -5.14 29.78
N LEU A 178 -16.50 -4.09 29.81
CA LEU A 178 -15.33 -3.98 28.94
C LEU A 178 -14.34 -5.13 29.16
N ASP A 179 -14.16 -5.56 30.42
CA ASP A 179 -13.27 -6.67 30.78
C ASP A 179 -13.72 -8.04 30.22
N ALA A 180 -14.99 -8.14 29.81
CA ALA A 180 -15.54 -9.36 29.21
C ALA A 180 -15.39 -9.40 27.68
N ILE A 181 -14.89 -8.34 27.06
CA ILE A 181 -14.64 -8.28 25.62
C ILE A 181 -13.33 -8.98 25.29
N ASP A 182 -13.39 -10.03 24.46
CA ASP A 182 -12.20 -10.64 23.88
C ASP A 182 -11.76 -9.84 22.63
N PRO A 183 -10.62 -9.14 22.66
CA PRO A 183 -10.13 -8.37 21.50
C PRO A 183 -9.96 -9.19 20.23
N ALA A 184 -9.66 -10.49 20.36
CA ALA A 184 -9.48 -11.38 19.21
C ALA A 184 -10.76 -11.56 18.36
N VAL A 185 -11.92 -11.31 18.93
CA VAL A 185 -13.21 -11.35 18.22
C VAL A 185 -13.46 -10.08 17.42
N LEU A 186 -12.83 -8.96 17.81
CA LEU A 186 -13.01 -7.68 17.14
C LEU A 186 -12.24 -7.64 15.81
N PRO A 187 -12.79 -6.97 14.77
CA PRO A 187 -12.06 -6.76 13.52
C PRO A 187 -10.79 -5.92 13.74
N ALA A 188 -9.65 -6.42 13.27
CA ALA A 188 -8.41 -5.65 13.16
C ALA A 188 -8.34 -4.88 11.84
N GLN A 189 -9.05 -5.35 10.82
CA GLN A 189 -9.10 -4.75 9.50
C GLN A 189 -10.47 -4.09 9.26
N GLY A 190 -10.43 -2.89 8.74
CA GLY A 190 -11.55 -2.13 8.23
C GLY A 190 -11.20 -1.53 6.88
N PHE A 191 -11.56 -0.24 6.66
CA PHE A 191 -11.46 0.38 5.35
C PHE A 191 -10.96 1.82 5.43
N ALA A 192 -10.14 2.22 4.45
CA ALA A 192 -9.83 3.60 4.10
C ALA A 192 -10.55 4.00 2.80
N ARG A 193 -10.69 5.31 2.53
CA ARG A 193 -11.27 5.79 1.27
C ARG A 193 -10.24 5.65 0.14
N ARG A 194 -10.67 5.10 -0.99
CA ARG A 194 -9.86 5.04 -2.22
C ARG A 194 -10.07 6.33 -3.03
N ILE A 195 -9.34 7.36 -2.67
CA ILE A 195 -9.53 8.71 -3.25
C ILE A 195 -8.21 9.24 -3.80
N LEU A 196 -8.28 9.91 -4.95
CA LEU A 196 -7.18 10.77 -5.38
C LEU A 196 -7.12 11.98 -4.45
N TYR A 197 -6.06 12.05 -3.63
CA TYR A 197 -5.89 13.14 -2.69
C TYR A 197 -5.76 14.49 -3.41
N PRO A 198 -6.51 15.53 -3.00
CA PRO A 198 -6.51 16.83 -3.70
C PRO A 198 -5.16 17.55 -3.71
N TRP A 199 -4.22 17.10 -2.89
CA TRP A 199 -2.85 17.63 -2.78
C TRP A 199 -1.81 16.73 -3.43
N ASN A 200 -2.22 15.65 -4.12
CA ASN A 200 -1.32 14.79 -4.86
C ASN A 200 -1.02 15.41 -6.23
N GLU A 201 0.18 15.97 -6.38
CA GLU A 201 0.66 16.59 -7.62
C GLU A 201 1.45 15.60 -8.51
N HIS A 202 1.64 14.33 -8.05
CA HIS A 202 2.42 13.32 -8.76
C HIS A 202 1.57 12.46 -9.72
N GLU A 203 0.24 12.56 -9.69
CA GLU A 203 -0.62 11.76 -10.55
C GLU A 203 -0.76 12.44 -11.93
N PRO A 204 -0.25 11.82 -13.02
CA PRO A 204 -0.35 12.40 -14.35
C PRO A 204 -1.77 12.31 -14.91
N ASP A 205 -2.17 13.24 -15.76
CA ASP A 205 -3.31 13.01 -16.64
C ASP A 205 -2.89 12.05 -17.76
N ARG A 206 -3.05 10.77 -17.54
CA ARG A 206 -2.62 9.71 -18.46
C ARG A 206 -3.27 9.78 -19.84
N ARG A 207 -4.41 10.50 -19.96
CA ARG A 207 -5.12 10.71 -21.23
C ARG A 207 -4.56 11.90 -21.99
N ALA A 208 -3.71 12.71 -21.39
CA ALA A 208 -3.07 13.83 -22.05
C ALA A 208 -2.22 13.32 -23.23
N PRO A 209 -2.27 13.99 -24.39
CA PRO A 209 -1.54 13.55 -25.58
C PRO A 209 -0.03 13.36 -25.36
N GLU A 210 0.59 14.20 -24.54
CA GLU A 210 2.00 14.11 -24.17
C GLU A 210 2.31 12.85 -23.36
N GLU A 211 1.45 12.45 -22.43
CA GLU A 211 1.62 11.24 -21.64
C GLU A 211 1.40 9.98 -22.47
N LEU A 212 0.44 10.01 -23.41
CA LEU A 212 0.27 8.92 -24.39
C LEU A 212 1.50 8.75 -25.29
N VAL A 213 2.16 9.83 -25.67
CA VAL A 213 3.42 9.76 -26.43
C VAL A 213 4.50 9.08 -25.61
N LEU A 214 4.69 9.46 -24.33
CA LEU A 214 5.68 8.85 -23.44
C LEU A 214 5.41 7.35 -23.23
N LEU A 215 4.17 6.96 -22.98
CA LEU A 215 3.80 5.55 -22.84
C LEU A 215 4.07 4.75 -24.11
N ASN A 216 3.76 5.31 -25.28
CA ASN A 216 4.03 4.67 -26.57
C ASN A 216 5.53 4.59 -26.89
N GLU A 217 6.36 5.55 -26.45
CA GLU A 217 7.82 5.44 -26.56
C GLU A 217 8.34 4.27 -25.72
N ARG A 218 7.89 4.13 -24.47
CA ARG A 218 8.26 3.01 -23.58
C ARG A 218 7.82 1.64 -24.14
N LEU A 219 6.69 1.59 -24.83
CA LEU A 219 6.18 0.36 -25.45
C LEU A 219 7.03 -0.14 -26.62
N LYS A 220 7.81 0.72 -27.30
CA LYS A 220 8.56 0.33 -28.51
C LYS A 220 9.50 -0.84 -28.27
N ASP A 221 10.13 -0.89 -27.10
CA ASP A 221 11.10 -1.93 -26.77
C ASP A 221 10.43 -3.19 -26.19
N VAL A 222 9.30 -3.03 -25.52
CA VAL A 222 8.60 -4.08 -24.78
C VAL A 222 7.53 -4.76 -25.61
N ALA A 223 6.78 -3.98 -26.41
CA ALA A 223 5.68 -4.43 -27.26
C ALA A 223 5.62 -3.66 -28.59
N PRO A 224 6.58 -3.86 -29.52
CA PRO A 224 6.73 -3.05 -30.73
C PRO A 224 5.53 -3.07 -31.68
N LYS A 225 4.71 -4.12 -31.62
CA LYS A 225 3.47 -4.27 -32.43
C LYS A 225 2.24 -3.66 -31.78
N CYS A 226 2.40 -3.05 -30.59
CA CYS A 226 1.30 -2.51 -29.79
C CYS A 226 1.38 -0.99 -29.67
N GLU A 227 0.27 -0.36 -29.35
CA GLU A 227 0.20 1.04 -28.96
C GLU A 227 -0.86 1.26 -27.88
N VAL A 228 -0.67 2.27 -27.03
CA VAL A 228 -1.64 2.72 -26.04
C VAL A 228 -2.57 3.74 -26.66
N ARG A 229 -3.88 3.56 -26.47
CA ARG A 229 -4.93 4.52 -26.88
C ARG A 229 -5.86 4.79 -25.71
N ALA A 230 -6.48 5.96 -25.71
CA ALA A 230 -7.62 6.25 -24.84
C ALA A 230 -8.88 5.57 -25.42
N VAL A 231 -9.61 4.85 -24.56
CA VAL A 231 -10.82 4.09 -24.91
C VAL A 231 -11.99 4.61 -24.09
N ALA A 232 -13.12 4.85 -24.74
CA ALA A 232 -14.37 5.15 -24.09
C ALA A 232 -15.08 3.83 -23.71
N LEU A 233 -15.22 3.58 -22.42
CA LEU A 233 -15.94 2.43 -21.88
C LEU A 233 -17.20 2.90 -21.17
N PRO A 234 -18.31 2.10 -21.18
CA PRO A 234 -19.46 2.40 -20.33
C PRO A 234 -19.04 2.51 -18.87
N ALA A 235 -19.45 3.55 -18.19
CA ALA A 235 -19.19 3.68 -16.75
C ALA A 235 -20.09 2.68 -16.00
N LEU A 236 -19.47 1.88 -15.13
CA LEU A 236 -20.16 0.93 -14.26
C LEU A 236 -20.45 1.61 -12.93
N HIS A 237 -21.49 2.44 -12.86
CA HIS A 237 -21.94 3.04 -11.60
C HIS A 237 -23.35 2.53 -11.26
N GLY A 238 -23.44 1.77 -10.13
CA GLY A 238 -24.70 1.31 -9.56
C GLY A 238 -25.33 0.11 -10.26
N ASP A 239 -26.52 -0.30 -9.76
CA ASP A 239 -27.27 -1.48 -10.21
C ASP A 239 -27.82 -1.39 -11.64
N THR A 240 -27.71 -0.24 -12.29
CA THR A 240 -28.13 -0.03 -13.69
C THR A 240 -27.03 0.73 -14.43
N PRO A 241 -26.49 0.15 -15.53
CA PRO A 241 -25.54 0.88 -16.38
C PRO A 241 -26.26 2.11 -16.95
N ASP A 242 -25.74 3.29 -16.65
CA ASP A 242 -26.18 4.49 -17.38
C ASP A 242 -25.41 4.48 -18.71
N GLU A 243 -26.15 4.16 -19.80
CA GLU A 243 -25.56 4.06 -21.15
C GLU A 243 -25.00 5.42 -21.64
N ASP A 244 -25.34 6.52 -20.97
CA ASP A 244 -24.91 7.86 -21.31
C ASP A 244 -23.62 8.29 -20.53
N GLU A 245 -23.22 7.57 -19.48
CA GLU A 245 -22.03 7.88 -18.71
C GLU A 245 -20.82 7.09 -19.23
N VAL A 246 -19.83 7.80 -19.78
CA VAL A 246 -18.65 7.22 -20.42
C VAL A 246 -17.42 7.46 -19.56
N SER A 247 -16.78 6.39 -19.11
CA SER A 247 -15.44 6.43 -18.53
C SER A 247 -14.38 6.27 -19.62
N VAL A 248 -13.39 7.17 -19.64
CA VAL A 248 -12.27 7.07 -20.59
C VAL A 248 -11.10 6.41 -19.89
N GLN A 249 -10.75 5.22 -20.36
CA GLN A 249 -9.63 4.41 -19.86
C GLN A 249 -8.51 4.32 -20.91
N LEU A 250 -7.34 3.85 -20.51
CA LEU A 250 -6.30 3.46 -21.46
C LEU A 250 -6.51 2.00 -21.87
N GLY A 251 -6.18 1.68 -23.11
CA GLY A 251 -6.17 0.31 -23.64
C GLY A 251 -4.97 0.06 -24.52
N LEU A 252 -4.57 -1.18 -24.63
CA LEU A 252 -3.47 -1.64 -25.49
C LEU A 252 -4.06 -2.16 -26.81
N PHE A 253 -3.57 -1.69 -27.95
CA PHE A 253 -4.08 -2.00 -29.29
C PHE A 253 -3.00 -2.56 -30.20
N ALA A 254 -3.38 -3.49 -31.09
CA ALA A 254 -2.50 -4.01 -32.12
C ALA A 254 -2.34 -3.00 -33.26
N LYS A 255 -1.10 -2.64 -33.62
CA LYS A 255 -0.78 -1.77 -34.79
C LYS A 255 -0.80 -2.53 -36.10
N GLU A 256 -0.70 -3.84 -36.08
CA GLU A 256 -0.67 -4.75 -37.22
C GLU A 256 -1.31 -6.09 -36.83
N ASP A 257 -1.57 -6.95 -37.82
CA ASP A 257 -2.07 -8.29 -37.56
C ASP A 257 -1.01 -9.12 -36.81
N ILE A 258 -1.44 -9.81 -35.75
CA ILE A 258 -0.64 -10.66 -34.87
C ILE A 258 -1.07 -12.11 -35.07
N ALA A 259 -0.11 -12.96 -35.38
CA ALA A 259 -0.38 -14.38 -35.59
C ALA A 259 -0.73 -15.12 -34.28
N PRO A 260 -1.51 -16.22 -34.35
CA PRO A 260 -1.68 -17.11 -33.20
C PRO A 260 -0.34 -17.56 -32.64
N ASP A 261 -0.26 -17.71 -31.32
CA ASP A 261 0.97 -18.08 -30.56
C ASP A 261 2.13 -17.08 -30.62
N GLU A 262 1.97 -15.94 -31.26
CA GLU A 262 3.01 -14.93 -31.30
C GLU A 262 3.13 -14.23 -29.94
N ILE A 263 4.37 -14.04 -29.46
CA ILE A 263 4.66 -13.23 -28.27
C ILE A 263 4.71 -11.76 -28.70
N ILE A 264 3.88 -10.94 -28.05
CA ILE A 264 3.66 -9.54 -28.42
C ILE A 264 4.16 -8.54 -27.39
N LEU A 265 4.35 -9.00 -26.14
CA LEU A 265 4.90 -8.20 -25.06
C LEU A 265 5.87 -9.04 -24.24
N ARG A 266 6.99 -8.42 -23.86
CA ARG A 266 7.96 -8.95 -22.89
C ARG A 266 8.39 -7.82 -21.97
N GLU A 267 8.07 -7.94 -20.69
CA GLU A 267 8.39 -6.93 -19.69
C GLU A 267 9.04 -7.54 -18.47
N THR A 268 10.08 -6.89 -17.96
CA THR A 268 10.69 -7.19 -16.67
C THR A 268 10.43 -6.05 -15.71
N SER A 269 10.28 -6.38 -14.43
CA SER A 269 10.13 -5.38 -13.37
C SER A 269 11.06 -5.70 -12.22
N LEU A 270 11.56 -4.65 -11.57
CA LEU A 270 12.28 -4.73 -10.30
C LEU A 270 11.37 -4.40 -9.11
N LEU A 271 10.17 -3.88 -9.39
CA LEU A 271 9.14 -3.66 -8.37
C LEU A 271 8.40 -4.99 -8.11
N THR A 272 9.05 -5.84 -7.35
CA THR A 272 8.64 -7.21 -7.05
C THR A 272 8.73 -7.50 -5.56
N ALA A 273 7.92 -8.42 -5.08
CA ALA A 273 7.97 -8.91 -3.71
C ALA A 273 7.73 -10.42 -3.68
N THR A 274 8.54 -11.13 -2.92
CA THR A 274 8.40 -12.57 -2.71
C THR A 274 8.10 -12.86 -1.26
N ASN A 275 7.21 -13.83 -1.02
CA ASN A 275 7.08 -14.44 0.28
C ASN A 275 8.21 -15.49 0.39
N ARG A 276 9.29 -15.16 1.05
CA ARG A 276 10.60 -15.84 1.09
C ARG A 276 10.58 -17.32 1.59
N LEU A 277 9.56 -18.08 1.24
CA LEU A 277 9.52 -19.52 1.51
C LEU A 277 10.41 -20.35 0.53
N HIS A 278 10.91 -19.71 -0.53
CA HIS A 278 11.66 -20.37 -1.60
C HIS A 278 12.90 -19.56 -1.97
N ASP A 279 14.07 -20.11 -1.60
CA ASP A 279 15.39 -19.51 -1.86
C ASP A 279 15.91 -19.82 -3.29
N ASP A 280 15.04 -20.25 -4.20
CA ASP A 280 15.39 -20.67 -5.57
C ASP A 280 15.15 -19.58 -6.64
N LEU A 281 14.75 -18.39 -6.22
CA LEU A 281 14.43 -17.29 -7.13
C LEU A 281 15.44 -16.13 -7.02
N CYS A 282 15.73 -15.53 -8.17
CA CYS A 282 16.53 -14.31 -8.24
C CYS A 282 15.81 -13.13 -7.55
N ASP A 283 16.46 -12.44 -6.60
CA ASP A 283 15.87 -11.32 -5.88
C ASP A 283 15.49 -10.13 -6.79
N ALA A 284 16.16 -9.99 -7.94
CA ALA A 284 15.87 -8.92 -8.89
C ALA A 284 14.73 -9.26 -9.87
N CYS A 285 14.83 -10.34 -10.63
CA CYS A 285 13.91 -10.63 -11.73
C CYS A 285 12.93 -11.78 -11.43
N ASN A 286 13.08 -12.47 -10.29
CA ASN A 286 12.29 -13.63 -9.88
C ASN A 286 12.32 -14.82 -10.85
N ALA A 287 13.32 -14.87 -11.74
CA ALA A 287 13.63 -16.08 -12.48
C ALA A 287 14.25 -17.13 -11.55
N PRO A 288 14.08 -18.45 -11.84
CA PRO A 288 14.79 -19.48 -11.13
C PRO A 288 16.31 -19.23 -11.14
N LEU A 289 16.96 -19.45 -10.02
CA LEU A 289 18.42 -19.36 -9.92
C LEU A 289 19.08 -20.46 -10.77
N PRO A 290 20.20 -20.16 -11.44
CA PRO A 290 20.98 -21.19 -12.13
C PRO A 290 21.58 -22.18 -11.11
N ASP A 291 21.91 -23.38 -11.59
CA ASP A 291 22.62 -24.38 -10.79
C ASP A 291 24.00 -23.85 -10.36
N LEU A 292 24.42 -24.14 -9.12
CA LEU A 292 25.74 -23.75 -8.60
C LEU A 292 26.90 -24.31 -9.44
N SER A 293 26.69 -25.40 -10.14
CA SER A 293 27.65 -26.01 -11.08
C SER A 293 27.60 -25.43 -12.51
N ALA A 294 26.69 -24.49 -12.79
CA ALA A 294 26.55 -23.88 -14.11
C ALA A 294 27.80 -23.05 -14.47
N GLU A 295 28.00 -22.81 -15.77
CA GLU A 295 29.06 -21.94 -16.28
C GLU A 295 28.95 -20.52 -15.71
N ASN A 296 27.71 -20.05 -15.48
CA ASN A 296 27.41 -18.78 -14.81
C ASN A 296 26.59 -19.08 -13.55
N PRO A 297 27.23 -19.29 -12.40
CA PRO A 297 26.55 -19.57 -11.15
C PRO A 297 25.80 -18.34 -10.60
N PRO A 298 24.88 -18.53 -9.66
CA PRO A 298 24.23 -17.42 -8.97
C PRO A 298 25.25 -16.49 -8.30
N VAL A 299 24.91 -15.21 -8.19
CA VAL A 299 25.75 -14.17 -7.58
C VAL A 299 25.10 -13.69 -6.29
N GLY A 300 25.84 -13.75 -5.16
CA GLY A 300 25.39 -13.19 -3.89
C GLY A 300 25.68 -11.70 -3.78
N CYS A 301 25.11 -11.05 -2.75
CA CYS A 301 25.44 -9.68 -2.42
C CYS A 301 26.85 -9.59 -1.81
N GLU A 302 27.69 -8.65 -2.28
CA GLU A 302 29.04 -8.40 -1.75
C GLU A 302 29.02 -7.78 -0.34
N GLY A 303 27.93 -7.11 0.04
CA GLY A 303 27.69 -6.54 1.36
C GLY A 303 27.33 -7.57 2.46
N GLY A 304 27.25 -8.85 2.09
CA GLY A 304 27.03 -9.95 3.05
C GLY A 304 25.55 -10.23 3.38
N CYS A 305 24.59 -9.68 2.63
CA CYS A 305 23.17 -10.01 2.79
C CYS A 305 22.94 -11.51 2.55
N ALA A 306 22.51 -12.24 3.59
CA ALA A 306 22.44 -13.70 3.55
C ALA A 306 21.37 -14.23 2.56
N ASP A 307 20.25 -13.52 2.44
CA ASP A 307 19.06 -13.94 1.69
C ASP A 307 18.95 -13.29 0.29
N THR A 308 19.96 -12.50 -0.13
CA THR A 308 19.92 -11.76 -1.39
C THR A 308 20.82 -12.40 -2.43
N ILE A 309 20.21 -13.15 -3.37
CA ILE A 309 20.90 -13.91 -4.41
C ILE A 309 20.34 -13.55 -5.79
N PHE A 310 21.22 -13.41 -6.76
CA PHE A 310 20.89 -13.01 -8.14
C PHE A 310 21.23 -14.09 -9.15
N CYS A 311 20.42 -14.25 -10.19
CA CYS A 311 20.68 -15.21 -11.25
C CYS A 311 21.89 -14.87 -12.13
N SER A 312 22.39 -13.64 -12.10
CA SER A 312 23.50 -13.17 -12.91
C SER A 312 24.12 -11.89 -12.35
N GLN A 313 25.33 -11.55 -12.78
CA GLN A 313 25.99 -10.28 -12.48
C GLN A 313 25.18 -9.09 -12.97
N ALA A 314 24.50 -9.21 -14.11
CA ALA A 314 23.66 -8.13 -14.62
C ALA A 314 22.47 -7.83 -13.69
N CYS A 315 21.83 -8.86 -13.13
CA CYS A 315 20.77 -8.69 -12.13
C CYS A 315 21.30 -8.07 -10.83
N HIS A 316 22.46 -8.51 -10.36
CA HIS A 316 23.14 -7.92 -9.20
C HIS A 316 23.42 -6.43 -9.41
N ASP A 317 24.10 -6.06 -10.50
CA ASP A 317 24.51 -4.68 -10.77
C ASP A 317 23.30 -3.74 -10.97
N THR A 318 22.22 -4.28 -11.53
CA THR A 318 20.96 -3.54 -11.69
C THR A 318 20.27 -3.35 -10.35
N ALA A 319 20.20 -4.38 -9.52
CA ALA A 319 19.63 -4.31 -8.17
C ALA A 319 20.34 -3.26 -7.31
N GLN A 320 21.68 -3.26 -7.31
CA GLN A 320 22.50 -2.28 -6.57
C GLN A 320 22.16 -0.82 -6.95
N LYS A 321 21.88 -0.56 -8.21
CA LYS A 321 21.57 0.79 -8.71
C LYS A 321 20.13 1.22 -8.51
N VAL A 322 19.21 0.26 -8.38
CA VAL A 322 17.76 0.54 -8.45
C VAL A 322 17.10 0.45 -7.07
N TYR A 323 17.46 -0.51 -6.23
CA TYR A 323 16.81 -0.67 -4.92
C TYR A 323 17.72 -1.21 -3.82
N HIS A 324 18.70 -2.05 -4.15
CA HIS A 324 19.47 -2.75 -3.12
C HIS A 324 20.48 -1.85 -2.41
N GLY A 325 20.93 -0.77 -3.06
CA GLY A 325 21.89 0.16 -2.46
C GLY A 325 21.44 0.78 -1.14
N ALA A 326 20.15 1.09 -1.00
CA ALA A 326 19.59 1.67 0.23
C ALA A 326 19.24 0.64 1.32
N ILE A 327 19.31 -0.66 1.01
CA ILE A 327 18.92 -1.72 1.95
C ILE A 327 20.02 -2.78 2.16
N CYS A 328 21.19 -2.56 1.56
CA CYS A 328 22.31 -3.49 1.65
C CYS A 328 22.87 -3.55 3.07
N GLY A 329 22.89 -4.74 3.68
CA GLY A 329 23.37 -4.94 5.04
C GLY A 329 22.36 -4.64 6.15
N LEU A 330 21.13 -4.27 5.82
CA LEU A 330 20.07 -3.97 6.78
C LEU A 330 19.26 -5.24 7.11
N ASP A 331 19.78 -6.04 8.03
CA ASP A 331 19.23 -7.35 8.41
C ASP A 331 17.83 -7.25 9.05
N GLY A 332 17.48 -6.11 9.66
CA GLY A 332 16.18 -5.88 10.29
C GLY A 332 15.00 -5.99 9.33
N LEU A 333 15.20 -5.61 8.07
CA LEU A 333 14.20 -5.74 7.00
C LEU A 333 13.78 -7.18 6.73
N GLU A 334 14.63 -8.15 7.04
CA GLU A 334 14.29 -9.57 6.87
C GLU A 334 13.15 -10.02 7.78
N SER A 335 12.90 -9.33 8.89
CA SER A 335 11.81 -9.63 9.81
C SER A 335 10.44 -9.19 9.29
N ILE A 336 10.41 -8.23 8.34
CA ILE A 336 9.17 -7.71 7.76
C ILE A 336 8.45 -8.81 6.96
N GLY A 337 7.18 -9.04 7.29
CA GLY A 337 6.36 -10.04 6.62
C GLY A 337 6.62 -11.50 7.02
N LYS A 338 7.57 -11.78 7.94
CA LYS A 338 7.79 -13.12 8.49
C LYS A 338 6.78 -13.49 9.58
N ASP A 339 6.29 -12.51 10.32
CA ASP A 339 5.37 -12.68 11.46
C ASP A 339 3.90 -12.59 11.05
N ILE A 340 3.51 -13.34 10.02
CA ILE A 340 2.13 -13.33 9.54
C ILE A 340 1.26 -14.16 10.48
N PRO A 341 0.36 -13.55 11.29
CA PRO A 341 -0.40 -14.27 12.29
C PRO A 341 -1.41 -15.25 11.69
N ASP A 342 -2.01 -14.89 10.54
CA ASP A 342 -2.98 -15.73 9.81
C ASP A 342 -2.47 -15.98 8.38
N PRO A 343 -2.36 -17.25 7.94
CA PRO A 343 -2.01 -17.57 6.56
C PRO A 343 -2.89 -16.93 5.47
N LYS A 344 -4.11 -16.50 5.83
CA LYS A 344 -5.01 -15.78 4.91
C LYS A 344 -4.52 -14.38 4.58
N ASP A 345 -3.73 -13.79 5.48
CA ASP A 345 -3.23 -12.42 5.33
C ASP A 345 -1.96 -12.35 4.45
N LYS A 346 -1.45 -13.50 3.96
CA LYS A 346 -0.23 -13.56 3.12
C LYS A 346 -0.30 -12.65 1.90
N ALA A 347 -1.45 -12.51 1.27
CA ALA A 347 -1.61 -11.64 0.11
C ALA A 347 -1.43 -10.16 0.49
N ASP A 348 -1.97 -9.73 1.61
CA ASP A 348 -1.84 -8.35 2.08
C ASP A 348 -0.40 -8.04 2.50
N TYR A 349 0.33 -9.01 3.07
CA TYR A 349 1.76 -8.89 3.35
C TYR A 349 2.63 -8.80 2.09
N LEU A 350 2.26 -9.43 0.99
CA LEU A 350 2.96 -9.23 -0.28
C LEU A 350 2.86 -7.79 -0.77
N TYR A 351 1.71 -7.12 -0.59
CA TYR A 351 1.60 -5.69 -0.89
C TYR A 351 2.46 -4.82 0.03
N LEU A 352 2.60 -5.20 1.30
CA LEU A 352 3.51 -4.54 2.24
C LEU A 352 4.98 -4.70 1.81
N LEU A 353 5.40 -5.90 1.42
CA LEU A 353 6.75 -6.14 0.92
C LEU A 353 7.01 -5.39 -0.40
N LEU A 354 5.98 -5.29 -1.26
CA LEU A 354 6.05 -4.48 -2.49
C LEU A 354 6.20 -2.99 -2.18
N LEU A 355 5.52 -2.50 -1.13
CA LEU A 355 5.71 -1.15 -0.61
C LEU A 355 7.16 -0.95 -0.16
N GLY A 356 7.72 -1.85 0.65
CA GLY A 356 9.12 -1.80 1.07
C GLY A 356 10.09 -1.75 -0.12
N ARG A 357 9.83 -2.54 -1.17
CA ARG A 357 10.62 -2.50 -2.41
C ARG A 357 10.53 -1.13 -3.11
N ALA A 358 9.34 -0.52 -3.19
CA ALA A 358 9.17 0.81 -3.77
C ALA A 358 9.89 1.90 -2.97
N LEU A 359 9.87 1.81 -1.63
CA LEU A 359 10.63 2.73 -0.76
C LEU A 359 12.14 2.57 -0.96
N ALA A 360 12.63 1.33 -1.06
CA ALA A 360 14.03 1.04 -1.36
C ALA A 360 14.45 1.60 -2.74
N MET A 361 13.57 1.46 -3.76
CA MET A 361 13.80 2.06 -5.08
C MET A 361 13.84 3.59 -5.01
N SER A 362 12.94 4.20 -4.27
CA SER A 362 12.88 5.65 -4.05
C SER A 362 14.17 6.15 -3.38
N ALA A 363 14.58 5.53 -2.29
CA ALA A 363 15.78 5.92 -1.54
C ALA A 363 17.07 5.69 -2.33
N THR A 364 17.22 4.54 -3.03
CA THR A 364 18.44 4.24 -3.82
C THR A 364 18.61 5.19 -4.99
N GLN A 365 17.51 5.61 -5.64
CA GLN A 365 17.54 6.44 -6.84
C GLN A 365 17.42 7.94 -6.55
N ASP A 366 17.17 8.32 -5.30
CA ASP A 366 16.86 9.70 -4.89
C ASP A 366 15.69 10.30 -5.70
N VAL A 367 14.60 9.51 -5.85
CA VAL A 367 13.40 9.89 -6.62
C VAL A 367 12.18 9.70 -5.73
N HIS A 368 11.25 10.67 -5.75
CA HIS A 368 10.00 10.53 -5.02
C HIS A 368 9.26 9.24 -5.41
N ALA A 369 8.77 8.47 -4.43
CA ALA A 369 8.21 7.14 -4.66
C ALA A 369 7.06 7.10 -5.67
N LEU A 370 6.23 8.17 -5.73
CA LEU A 370 5.14 8.30 -6.71
C LEU A 370 5.62 8.68 -8.12
N ASP A 371 6.88 9.15 -8.27
CA ASP A 371 7.48 9.49 -9.56
C ASP A 371 8.34 8.36 -10.15
N LEU A 372 8.53 7.26 -9.43
CA LEU A 372 9.19 6.08 -9.97
C LEU A 372 8.52 5.64 -11.29
N PRO A 373 9.30 5.31 -12.34
CA PRO A 373 8.75 4.90 -13.63
C PRO A 373 7.79 3.71 -13.55
N GLU A 374 7.98 2.82 -12.58
CA GLU A 374 7.15 1.65 -12.33
C GLU A 374 5.82 2.02 -11.64
N VAL A 375 5.77 3.17 -10.96
CA VAL A 375 4.63 3.62 -10.15
C VAL A 375 3.79 4.68 -10.84
N LYS A 376 4.42 5.63 -11.51
CA LYS A 376 3.78 6.86 -12.01
C LYS A 376 2.57 6.59 -12.91
N TYR A 377 2.68 5.59 -13.79
CA TYR A 377 1.66 5.32 -14.81
C TYR A 377 0.74 4.16 -14.51
N ILE A 378 0.86 3.51 -13.35
CA ILE A 378 -0.07 2.46 -12.96
C ILE A 378 -1.36 3.05 -12.35
N TRP A 379 -2.45 2.32 -12.47
CA TRP A 379 -3.76 2.76 -12.03
C TRP A 379 -3.99 2.46 -10.55
N GLY A 380 -4.50 3.44 -9.80
CA GLY A 380 -4.86 3.28 -8.40
C GLY A 380 -6.35 3.11 -8.15
N ASP A 381 -7.15 3.15 -9.23
CA ASP A 381 -8.62 3.03 -9.15
C ASP A 381 -9.26 4.06 -8.22
N PHE A 382 -8.70 5.28 -8.26
CA PHE A 382 -9.09 6.35 -7.36
C PHE A 382 -10.43 6.97 -7.78
N HIS A 383 -11.25 7.25 -6.77
CA HIS A 383 -12.41 8.12 -6.91
C HIS A 383 -12.01 9.59 -6.74
N GLU A 384 -12.73 10.48 -7.42
CA GLU A 384 -12.53 11.92 -7.25
C GLU A 384 -12.97 12.38 -5.85
N PHE A 385 -12.27 13.34 -5.29
CA PHE A 385 -12.61 13.94 -4.01
C PHE A 385 -13.77 14.92 -4.20
N ASP A 386 -14.97 14.55 -3.77
CA ASP A 386 -16.12 15.44 -3.79
C ASP A 386 -16.13 16.35 -2.55
N LEU A 387 -15.85 17.63 -2.78
CA LEU A 387 -15.88 18.67 -1.77
C LEU A 387 -17.29 18.99 -1.26
N THR A 388 -18.33 18.59 -1.98
CA THR A 388 -19.74 18.89 -1.67
C THR A 388 -20.43 17.79 -0.87
N SER A 389 -19.93 16.57 -1.00
CA SER A 389 -20.45 15.39 -0.33
C SER A 389 -20.02 15.39 1.15
N SER A 390 -20.98 15.65 2.04
CA SER A 390 -20.83 15.36 3.46
C SER A 390 -20.93 13.87 3.79
N SER A 391 -21.00 13.02 2.76
CA SER A 391 -21.18 11.59 2.90
C SER A 391 -19.88 10.92 3.38
N THR A 392 -19.78 10.76 4.68
CA THR A 392 -18.90 9.78 5.34
C THR A 392 -19.44 8.35 5.20
N SER A 393 -20.37 8.13 4.27
CA SER A 393 -20.99 6.83 4.07
C SER A 393 -20.02 5.90 3.36
N THR A 394 -19.44 4.97 4.10
CA THR A 394 -18.70 3.79 3.63
C THR A 394 -19.61 2.75 2.93
N LYS A 395 -20.75 3.17 2.38
CA LYS A 395 -21.72 2.24 1.79
C LYS A 395 -21.35 1.78 0.38
N ASP A 396 -20.42 2.47 -0.26
CA ASP A 396 -19.91 2.04 -1.56
C ASP A 396 -18.58 1.31 -1.33
N GLU A 397 -18.63 -0.01 -1.26
CA GLU A 397 -17.46 -0.87 -1.04
C GLU A 397 -16.41 -0.68 -2.15
N SER A 398 -16.83 -0.30 -3.34
CA SER A 398 -15.94 -0.04 -4.49
C SER A 398 -15.04 1.17 -4.27
N ALA A 399 -15.48 2.14 -3.45
CA ALA A 399 -14.75 3.37 -3.14
C ALA A 399 -13.79 3.23 -1.95
N THR A 400 -13.51 2.00 -1.49
CA THR A 400 -12.70 1.74 -0.31
C THR A 400 -11.49 0.87 -0.60
N LEU A 401 -10.49 0.98 0.29
CA LEU A 401 -9.33 0.10 0.36
C LEU A 401 -9.36 -0.64 1.71
N PRO A 402 -8.99 -1.90 1.77
CA PRO A 402 -8.69 -2.54 3.04
C PRO A 402 -7.67 -1.72 3.82
N PHE A 403 -7.93 -1.52 5.11
CA PHE A 403 -7.07 -0.73 5.98
C PHE A 403 -6.98 -1.40 7.35
N SER A 404 -5.78 -1.52 7.88
CA SER A 404 -5.54 -1.90 9.26
C SER A 404 -4.46 -1.02 9.89
N PHE A 405 -4.52 -0.81 11.19
CA PHE A 405 -3.48 -0.10 11.92
C PHE A 405 -2.12 -0.77 11.69
N HIS A 406 -2.06 -2.09 11.81
CA HIS A 406 -0.84 -2.87 11.66
C HIS A 406 -0.21 -2.72 10.26
N LEU A 407 -0.96 -2.97 9.17
CA LEU A 407 -0.40 -3.01 7.81
C LEU A 407 -0.22 -1.64 7.17
N ASN A 408 -1.00 -0.63 7.57
CA ASN A 408 -1.01 0.67 6.90
C ASN A 408 -0.37 1.80 7.72
N ILE A 409 -0.13 1.59 9.03
CA ILE A 409 0.53 2.58 9.89
C ILE A 409 1.80 1.97 10.50
N LEU A 410 1.66 0.90 11.30
CA LEU A 410 2.77 0.36 12.08
C LEU A 410 3.88 -0.23 11.21
N GLN A 411 3.55 -1.17 10.31
CA GLN A 411 4.55 -1.83 9.49
C GLN A 411 5.24 -0.92 8.47
N PRO A 412 4.57 0.04 7.79
CA PRO A 412 5.26 1.02 6.95
C PRO A 412 6.23 1.91 7.73
N THR A 413 5.87 2.33 8.95
CA THR A 413 6.78 3.08 9.82
C THR A 413 8.00 2.23 10.16
N ARG A 414 7.80 0.97 10.56
CA ARG A 414 8.89 0.03 10.85
C ARG A 414 9.79 -0.21 9.63
N ILE A 415 9.25 -0.29 8.40
CA ILE A 415 10.08 -0.41 7.19
C ILE A 415 11.04 0.78 7.08
N LEU A 416 10.55 2.01 7.30
CA LEU A 416 11.40 3.20 7.26
C LEU A 416 12.50 3.13 8.33
N GLU A 417 12.16 2.76 9.55
CA GLU A 417 13.11 2.61 10.66
C GLU A 417 14.18 1.55 10.37
N GLU A 418 13.78 0.39 9.88
CA GLU A 418 14.72 -0.69 9.49
C GLU A 418 15.56 -0.32 8.24
N MET A 419 15.13 0.66 7.45
CA MET A 419 15.91 1.29 6.39
C MET A 419 16.80 2.45 6.88
N GLU A 420 16.87 2.68 8.20
CA GLU A 420 17.55 3.82 8.83
C GLU A 420 17.06 5.20 8.35
N LEU A 421 15.82 5.26 7.88
CA LEU A 421 15.13 6.48 7.49
C LEU A 421 14.25 6.97 8.64
N ASN A 422 14.50 8.20 9.09
CA ASN A 422 13.68 8.80 10.16
C ASN A 422 12.24 9.07 9.67
N PRO A 423 11.20 8.39 10.21
CA PRO A 423 9.83 8.52 9.73
C PRO A 423 9.19 9.89 10.00
N TYR A 424 9.85 10.76 10.77
CA TYR A 424 9.42 12.12 11.05
C TYR A 424 10.05 13.12 10.06
N THR A 425 11.38 13.12 9.91
CA THR A 425 12.07 14.06 9.02
C THR A 425 11.85 13.74 7.54
N THR A 426 11.53 12.49 7.19
CA THR A 426 11.27 12.06 5.81
C THR A 426 9.81 12.17 5.38
N LEU A 427 8.94 12.80 6.17
CA LEU A 427 7.51 13.01 5.82
C LEU A 427 7.27 13.56 4.41
N PRO A 428 8.06 14.52 3.88
CA PRO A 428 7.85 15.00 2.51
C PRO A 428 7.89 13.90 1.44
N LEU A 429 8.65 12.81 1.70
CA LEU A 429 8.84 11.69 0.79
C LEU A 429 7.93 10.50 1.12
N TYR A 430 7.58 10.29 2.42
CA TYR A 430 6.97 9.05 2.91
C TYR A 430 5.79 9.30 3.87
N ASP A 431 5.10 10.43 3.74
CA ASP A 431 3.88 10.69 4.53
C ASP A 431 2.82 9.62 4.26
N THR A 432 1.95 9.35 5.22
CA THR A 432 0.94 8.26 5.16
C THR A 432 0.07 8.33 3.90
N TRP A 433 -0.28 9.52 3.43
CA TRP A 433 -1.05 9.65 2.19
C TRP A 433 -0.28 9.15 0.95
N ILE A 434 1.06 9.29 0.93
CA ILE A 434 1.92 8.75 -0.13
C ILE A 434 1.91 7.22 -0.07
N LEU A 435 2.09 6.66 1.13
CA LEU A 435 2.08 5.22 1.36
C LEU A 435 0.73 4.59 0.99
N ASN A 436 -0.38 5.24 1.37
CA ASN A 436 -1.73 4.82 0.99
C ASN A 436 -1.97 4.91 -0.53
N THR A 437 -1.40 5.92 -1.19
CA THR A 437 -1.47 6.06 -2.65
C THR A 437 -0.72 4.91 -3.34
N LEU A 438 0.48 4.58 -2.88
CA LEU A 438 1.27 3.43 -3.38
C LEU A 438 0.50 2.12 -3.19
N TYR A 439 -0.05 1.90 -2.00
CA TYR A 439 -0.83 0.71 -1.68
C TYR A 439 -2.06 0.55 -2.58
N ALA A 440 -2.79 1.64 -2.83
CA ALA A 440 -3.93 1.65 -3.76
C ALA A 440 -3.50 1.27 -5.19
N LYS A 441 -2.38 1.86 -5.66
CA LYS A 441 -1.82 1.55 -6.97
C LYS A 441 -1.42 0.08 -7.09
N PHE A 442 -0.77 -0.48 -6.08
CA PHE A 442 -0.34 -1.87 -6.10
C PHE A 442 -1.51 -2.84 -6.08
N ARG A 443 -2.52 -2.61 -5.24
CA ARG A 443 -3.72 -3.46 -5.22
C ARG A 443 -4.48 -3.46 -6.53
N GLY A 444 -4.48 -2.34 -7.24
CA GLY A 444 -5.17 -2.22 -8.53
C GLY A 444 -4.43 -2.86 -9.72
N THR A 445 -3.10 -3.09 -9.60
CA THR A 445 -2.29 -3.41 -10.78
C THR A 445 -1.28 -4.55 -10.60
N ALA A 446 -0.93 -4.95 -9.38
CA ALA A 446 0.05 -6.00 -9.19
C ALA A 446 -0.45 -7.35 -9.70
N SER A 447 0.39 -8.03 -10.50
CA SER A 447 0.20 -9.43 -10.87
C SER A 447 0.72 -10.33 -9.76
N GLY A 448 0.05 -11.45 -9.53
CA GLY A 448 0.43 -12.43 -8.51
C GLY A 448 0.69 -13.81 -9.10
N ARG A 449 1.57 -14.56 -8.44
CA ARG A 449 1.79 -15.97 -8.70
C ARG A 449 1.55 -16.76 -7.42
N LEU A 450 0.85 -17.88 -7.56
CA LEU A 450 0.64 -18.82 -6.47
C LEU A 450 1.79 -19.81 -6.38
N SER A 451 2.13 -20.18 -5.16
CA SER A 451 3.09 -21.24 -4.87
C SER A 451 2.59 -22.59 -5.39
N THR A 452 3.47 -23.33 -6.05
CA THR A 452 3.21 -24.70 -6.48
C THR A 452 3.24 -25.69 -5.31
N TRP A 453 3.69 -25.27 -4.12
CA TRP A 453 3.82 -26.13 -2.95
C TRP A 453 2.56 -26.14 -2.08
N ASP A 454 2.05 -24.96 -1.75
CA ASP A 454 0.92 -24.82 -0.83
C ASP A 454 -0.30 -24.12 -1.44
N GLY A 455 -0.17 -23.63 -2.69
CA GLY A 455 -1.22 -22.90 -3.40
C GLY A 455 -1.49 -21.49 -2.85
N GLY A 456 -0.67 -21.04 -1.88
CA GLY A 456 -0.79 -19.69 -1.32
C GLY A 456 -0.09 -18.61 -2.17
N PRO A 457 -0.29 -17.34 -1.87
CA PRO A 457 0.41 -16.24 -2.53
C PRO A 457 1.93 -16.35 -2.30
N GLU A 458 2.71 -16.43 -3.37
CA GLU A 458 4.16 -16.59 -3.32
C GLU A 458 4.90 -15.31 -3.74
N LEU A 459 4.42 -14.67 -4.79
CA LEU A 459 5.13 -13.61 -5.49
C LEU A 459 4.13 -12.62 -6.06
N CYS A 460 4.43 -11.33 -5.95
CA CYS A 460 3.72 -10.29 -6.69
C CYS A 460 4.70 -9.30 -7.33
N ALA A 461 4.27 -8.65 -8.40
CA ALA A 461 5.04 -7.64 -9.09
C ALA A 461 4.13 -6.64 -9.80
N VAL A 462 4.68 -5.46 -10.08
CA VAL A 462 4.05 -4.44 -10.92
C VAL A 462 4.77 -4.39 -12.25
N HIS A 463 4.03 -4.61 -13.33
CA HIS A 463 4.49 -4.50 -14.71
C HIS A 463 3.69 -3.40 -15.40
N PRO A 464 4.21 -2.14 -15.46
CA PRO A 464 3.42 -0.97 -15.84
C PRO A 464 2.86 -0.99 -17.26
N LEU A 465 3.51 -1.66 -18.18
CA LEU A 465 3.06 -1.74 -19.57
C LEU A 465 2.14 -2.94 -19.81
N TRP A 466 2.37 -4.04 -19.12
CA TRP A 466 1.51 -5.22 -19.13
C TRP A 466 0.10 -4.89 -18.57
N CYS A 467 0.02 -4.10 -17.50
CA CYS A 467 -1.25 -3.75 -16.87
C CYS A 467 -2.11 -2.77 -17.69
N LEU A 468 -1.62 -2.26 -18.83
CA LEU A 468 -2.40 -1.44 -19.76
C LEU A 468 -3.42 -2.26 -20.59
N ALA A 469 -3.33 -3.60 -20.59
CA ALA A 469 -4.28 -4.46 -21.26
C ALA A 469 -5.52 -4.66 -20.38
N ASN A 470 -6.68 -4.21 -20.85
CA ASN A 470 -7.94 -4.29 -20.13
C ASN A 470 -8.44 -5.73 -19.95
N HIS A 471 -9.33 -5.91 -18.97
CA HIS A 471 -9.93 -7.21 -18.69
C HIS A 471 -10.92 -7.65 -19.76
N SER A 472 -10.90 -8.95 -20.08
CA SER A 472 -12.00 -9.65 -20.74
C SER A 472 -12.16 -11.06 -20.16
N CYS A 473 -13.40 -11.47 -19.97
CA CYS A 473 -13.70 -12.88 -19.67
C CYS A 473 -13.47 -13.80 -20.88
N ASP A 474 -13.23 -13.25 -22.08
CA ASP A 474 -12.83 -13.95 -23.31
C ASP A 474 -11.59 -13.23 -23.89
N PRO A 475 -10.43 -13.31 -23.20
CA PRO A 475 -9.22 -12.58 -23.57
C PRO A 475 -8.69 -13.12 -24.90
N ASN A 476 -7.97 -12.27 -25.66
CA ASN A 476 -7.27 -12.67 -26.88
C ASN A 476 -5.77 -12.93 -26.66
N VAL A 477 -5.28 -12.72 -25.43
CA VAL A 477 -3.94 -13.11 -25.01
C VAL A 477 -3.99 -14.06 -23.83
N ARG A 478 -2.89 -14.79 -23.65
CA ARG A 478 -2.50 -15.42 -22.39
C ARG A 478 -1.19 -14.81 -21.91
N TRP A 479 -0.94 -14.88 -20.62
CA TRP A 479 0.31 -14.41 -20.05
C TRP A 479 1.03 -15.52 -19.29
N GLU A 480 2.35 -15.43 -19.28
CA GLU A 480 3.24 -16.31 -18.53
C GLU A 480 4.26 -15.44 -17.80
N TRP A 481 4.66 -15.87 -16.62
CA TRP A 481 5.63 -15.14 -15.81
C TRP A 481 6.69 -16.09 -15.25
N GLY A 482 7.96 -15.85 -15.64
CA GLY A 482 9.10 -16.65 -15.22
C GLY A 482 10.40 -15.85 -15.34
N GLY A 483 10.50 -14.73 -14.59
CA GLY A 483 11.58 -13.75 -14.70
C GLY A 483 11.24 -12.56 -15.59
N GLU A 484 10.52 -12.76 -16.67
CA GLU A 484 9.81 -11.72 -17.42
C GLU A 484 8.33 -12.11 -17.53
N ILE A 485 7.43 -11.13 -17.61
CA ILE A 485 6.04 -11.35 -17.94
C ILE A 485 5.86 -11.21 -19.45
N THR A 486 5.11 -12.11 -20.05
CA THR A 486 4.89 -12.12 -21.50
C THR A 486 3.40 -12.15 -21.82
N PHE A 487 3.00 -11.46 -22.90
CA PHE A 487 1.75 -11.75 -23.59
C PHE A 487 2.01 -12.57 -24.84
N ARG A 488 1.20 -13.62 -24.98
CA ARG A 488 1.15 -14.44 -26.18
C ARG A 488 -0.27 -14.39 -26.75
N ALA A 489 -0.41 -14.11 -28.03
CA ALA A 489 -1.71 -14.17 -28.70
C ALA A 489 -2.27 -15.61 -28.63
N ARG A 490 -3.55 -15.76 -28.29
CA ARG A 490 -4.20 -17.06 -28.22
C ARG A 490 -4.33 -17.71 -29.59
N ASN A 491 -4.22 -19.01 -29.60
CA ASN A 491 -4.49 -19.82 -30.77
C ASN A 491 -5.95 -20.31 -30.81
N ASN A 492 -6.34 -21.02 -31.88
CA ASN A 492 -7.72 -21.48 -32.07
C ASN A 492 -8.16 -22.54 -31.03
N GLU A 493 -7.22 -23.26 -30.41
CA GLU A 493 -7.51 -24.32 -29.44
C GLU A 493 -7.75 -23.75 -28.03
N GLU A 494 -7.25 -22.55 -27.78
CA GLU A 494 -7.33 -21.87 -26.48
C GLU A 494 -8.50 -20.91 -26.36
N THR A 495 -9.27 -20.69 -27.45
CA THR A 495 -10.44 -19.82 -27.41
C THR A 495 -11.53 -20.46 -26.54
N ALA A 496 -12.04 -19.68 -25.58
CA ALA A 496 -13.07 -20.17 -24.69
C ALA A 496 -14.38 -20.41 -25.42
N VAL A 497 -14.98 -21.59 -25.18
CA VAL A 497 -16.33 -21.88 -25.65
C VAL A 497 -17.32 -21.40 -24.60
N TRP A 498 -18.00 -20.31 -24.87
CA TRP A 498 -19.00 -19.75 -23.98
C TRP A 498 -20.38 -20.27 -24.28
N SER A 499 -21.07 -20.69 -23.22
CA SER A 499 -22.52 -20.96 -23.30
C SER A 499 -23.27 -19.94 -22.43
N ARG A 500 -24.39 -19.41 -22.97
CA ARG A 500 -25.30 -18.55 -22.22
C ARG A 500 -26.65 -19.27 -22.12
N THR A 501 -27.16 -19.38 -20.90
CA THR A 501 -28.53 -19.83 -20.70
C THR A 501 -29.45 -18.60 -20.82
N LEU A 502 -30.35 -18.63 -21.80
CA LEU A 502 -31.36 -17.60 -22.00
C LEU A 502 -32.49 -17.74 -20.98
N ASP A 503 -33.32 -16.70 -20.82
CA ASP A 503 -34.43 -16.67 -19.87
C ASP A 503 -35.49 -17.76 -20.15
N ASP A 504 -35.55 -18.26 -21.40
CA ASP A 504 -36.42 -19.37 -21.81
C ASP A 504 -35.81 -20.77 -21.63
N GLY A 505 -34.62 -20.85 -20.98
CA GLY A 505 -33.91 -22.07 -20.69
C GLY A 505 -33.11 -22.64 -21.88
N ARG A 506 -33.08 -21.99 -23.03
CA ARG A 506 -32.24 -22.40 -24.16
C ARG A 506 -30.76 -22.06 -23.85
N ILE A 507 -29.85 -22.93 -24.28
CA ILE A 507 -28.43 -22.68 -24.23
C ILE A 507 -27.97 -22.13 -25.58
N GLU A 508 -27.52 -20.90 -25.59
CA GLU A 508 -26.87 -20.27 -26.73
C GLU A 508 -25.34 -20.52 -26.60
N MET A 509 -24.75 -21.11 -27.63
CA MET A 509 -23.33 -21.30 -27.76
C MET A 509 -22.76 -20.17 -28.60
N LYS A 510 -21.72 -19.49 -28.10
CA LYS A 510 -20.97 -18.50 -28.86
C LYS A 510 -19.91 -19.22 -29.70
N ASP A 511 -19.84 -18.91 -30.98
CA ASP A 511 -18.76 -19.44 -31.81
C ASP A 511 -17.40 -18.99 -31.26
N PRO A 512 -16.41 -19.91 -31.18
CA PRO A 512 -15.07 -19.55 -30.73
C PRO A 512 -14.48 -18.50 -31.69
N LYS A 513 -13.84 -17.47 -31.11
CA LYS A 513 -13.09 -16.49 -31.89
C LYS A 513 -11.90 -17.17 -32.56
N ALA A 514 -11.57 -16.74 -33.78
CA ALA A 514 -10.32 -17.16 -34.42
C ALA A 514 -9.11 -16.72 -33.58
N GLY A 515 -8.08 -17.56 -33.51
CA GLY A 515 -6.83 -17.20 -32.84
C GLY A 515 -6.09 -16.04 -33.55
N GLY A 516 -5.16 -15.44 -32.82
CA GLY A 516 -4.47 -14.23 -33.25
C GLY A 516 -5.25 -12.95 -32.98
N ILE A 517 -4.68 -11.80 -33.32
CA ILE A 517 -5.25 -10.47 -33.07
C ILE A 517 -5.15 -9.66 -34.36
N ARG A 518 -6.21 -9.00 -34.76
CA ARG A 518 -6.21 -8.18 -35.97
C ARG A 518 -5.69 -6.78 -35.66
N ARG A 519 -5.19 -6.12 -36.68
CA ARG A 519 -4.86 -4.70 -36.60
C ARG A 519 -6.05 -3.89 -36.08
N ASP A 520 -5.75 -2.91 -35.22
CA ASP A 520 -6.72 -2.04 -34.54
C ASP A 520 -7.65 -2.77 -33.53
N GLU A 521 -7.45 -4.05 -33.28
CA GLU A 521 -8.14 -4.78 -32.22
C GLU A 521 -7.47 -4.52 -30.87
N GLU A 522 -8.27 -4.36 -29.81
CA GLU A 522 -7.78 -4.21 -28.45
C GLU A 522 -7.19 -5.53 -27.94
N ILE A 523 -6.05 -5.43 -27.27
CA ILE A 523 -5.40 -6.55 -26.57
C ILE A 523 -6.04 -6.68 -25.22
N LEU A 524 -6.74 -7.78 -25.01
CA LEU A 524 -7.53 -8.05 -23.83
C LEU A 524 -6.93 -9.18 -23.01
N ASN A 525 -6.66 -8.89 -21.74
CA ASN A 525 -6.12 -9.79 -20.76
C ASN A 525 -7.23 -10.36 -19.85
N HIS A 526 -6.87 -11.26 -18.95
CA HIS A 526 -7.74 -11.70 -17.86
C HIS A 526 -7.12 -11.30 -16.51
N TYR A 527 -7.93 -10.75 -15.62
CA TYR A 527 -7.50 -10.36 -14.26
C TYR A 527 -7.80 -11.47 -13.23
N CYS A 528 -8.66 -12.42 -13.58
CA CYS A 528 -9.00 -13.58 -12.76
C CYS A 528 -8.90 -14.86 -13.58
N ASP A 529 -8.85 -16.02 -12.92
CA ASP A 529 -8.88 -17.31 -13.63
C ASP A 529 -10.19 -17.47 -14.40
N ILE A 530 -10.09 -17.48 -15.72
CA ILE A 530 -11.23 -17.61 -16.63
C ILE A 530 -11.86 -19.02 -16.60
N GLY A 531 -11.18 -20.01 -16.04
CA GLY A 531 -11.72 -21.34 -15.80
C GLY A 531 -12.75 -21.41 -14.67
N LEU A 532 -12.78 -20.39 -13.80
CA LEU A 532 -13.73 -20.30 -12.71
C LEU A 532 -15.14 -19.91 -13.20
N GLY A 533 -16.16 -20.26 -12.42
CA GLY A 533 -17.53 -19.80 -12.64
C GLY A 533 -17.68 -18.29 -12.46
N VAL A 534 -18.72 -17.71 -13.08
CA VAL A 534 -18.95 -16.24 -13.01
C VAL A 534 -19.03 -15.72 -11.57
N ARG A 535 -19.69 -16.47 -10.67
CA ARG A 535 -19.80 -16.09 -9.27
C ARG A 535 -18.44 -16.05 -8.58
N GLU A 536 -17.62 -17.07 -8.78
CA GLU A 536 -16.28 -17.17 -8.18
C GLU A 536 -15.36 -16.06 -8.72
N ARG A 537 -15.44 -15.75 -10.02
CA ARG A 537 -14.70 -14.64 -10.63
C ARG A 537 -15.11 -13.28 -10.05
N ARG A 538 -16.41 -13.05 -9.80
CA ARG A 538 -16.89 -11.83 -9.15
C ARG A 538 -16.43 -11.73 -7.70
N GLU A 539 -16.53 -12.82 -6.94
CA GLU A 539 -16.04 -12.88 -5.56
C GLU A 539 -14.52 -12.60 -5.51
N TRP A 540 -13.76 -13.14 -6.47
CA TRP A 540 -12.33 -12.86 -6.59
C TRP A 540 -12.06 -11.38 -6.94
N ALA A 541 -12.79 -10.82 -7.87
CA ALA A 541 -12.65 -9.41 -8.27
C ALA A 541 -12.98 -8.45 -7.13
N CYS A 542 -14.04 -8.71 -6.38
CA CYS A 542 -14.36 -7.94 -5.18
C CYS A 542 -13.23 -7.97 -4.15
N GLY A 543 -12.61 -9.14 -3.93
CA GLY A 543 -11.49 -9.28 -3.00
C GLY A 543 -10.20 -8.61 -3.47
N ALA A 544 -9.85 -8.76 -4.75
CA ALA A 544 -8.58 -8.30 -5.30
C ALA A 544 -8.62 -6.84 -5.78
N LEU A 545 -9.71 -6.43 -6.42
CA LEU A 545 -9.84 -5.12 -7.08
C LEU A 545 -10.72 -4.14 -6.29
N GLY A 546 -11.43 -4.62 -5.27
CA GLY A 546 -12.33 -3.80 -4.47
C GLY A 546 -13.59 -3.34 -5.21
N GLY A 547 -13.97 -4.03 -6.29
CA GLY A 547 -15.11 -3.70 -7.11
C GLY A 547 -15.69 -4.88 -7.89
N GLU A 548 -16.88 -4.70 -8.48
CA GLU A 548 -17.48 -5.70 -9.38
C GLU A 548 -16.79 -5.67 -10.75
N LEU A 549 -16.56 -6.87 -11.32
CA LEU A 549 -16.16 -7.07 -12.72
C LEU A 549 -17.40 -7.05 -13.61
#